data_82815170e7d0476783f73b26cf16fd40
#
_entry.id   82815170e7d0476783f73b26cf16fd40
#
_cell.length_a   1.000
_cell.length_b   1.000
_cell.length_c   1.000
_cell.angle_alpha   90.00
_cell.angle_beta   90.00
_cell.angle_gamma   90.00
#
_symmetry.space_group_name_H-M   'P 1'
#
loop_
_entity.id
_entity.type
_entity.pdbx_description
1 polymer ?
#
loop_
_entity_poly.entity_id
_entity_poly.type
_entity_poly.pdbx_seq_one_letter_code
_entity_poly.pdbx_strand_id
1 'polypeptide(L)'
;IVAAIGTFAVLMVLSMIGGWWQDYDFIRDVTYWLSMPGRSGKFIAGLICSEDVLYFVIVVCLFLALTIIRLNSVRQKIRFVITLGRNIGVIFLACFLGYLSALPQMKLYHDATSTKMNTLTPNSQDIVAKLDGGMTITTYINALDPGASWYAAPYFLKPDMERFEQYLRFKPDMKLKYVYYYDTTANPMLDRRFPNATLREKMVEVCKIYGLDSNKFMAPEEIRKIIDLSGENNTFVRQIVRDNGEKAWLRIYNDMQRFPSEKEISAAFKRMVMDLPKVGFVEGHGERSYSGGKDRDYSAFANDKGFRYALENQGFDVAKVTMDQQVPEDINIIVISDMREWCTPEQEANLQQYIDRGGNLFILGEPKRRDVMNNLFAKFGYEMTTGVLVKRDTNLQADVILSYPTKEADSIAYDFGAMRSRRMVITTPSTAGLEQIADKGYTVTNMFKTDTIGVWNELETTDFIDDTVRLNPAIGEVEKIYNTVVALSRKVGNKEQKIILTGDADCISNGEFGRRVPGVRTANFSLITGSFFWMSDNEVPI
;
A
#
# COMPACT_ATOMS: atom_id res chain seq x y z
N ILE A 1 -38.82 14.81 -33.38
CA ILE A 1 -38.20 13.48 -33.48
C ILE A 1 -36.83 13.58 -34.18
N VAL A 2 -36.71 14.11 -35.42
CA VAL A 2 -35.45 14.21 -36.18
C VAL A 2 -34.38 14.98 -35.40
N ALA A 3 -34.73 16.13 -34.80
CA ALA A 3 -33.79 16.92 -33.98
C ALA A 3 -33.30 16.13 -32.73
N ALA A 4 -34.20 15.40 -32.08
CA ALA A 4 -33.83 14.60 -30.90
C ALA A 4 -32.90 13.43 -31.29
N ILE A 5 -33.16 12.75 -32.40
CA ILE A 5 -32.30 11.69 -32.94
C ILE A 5 -30.94 12.26 -33.34
N GLY A 6 -30.91 13.42 -34.00
CA GLY A 6 -29.67 14.10 -34.39
C GLY A 6 -28.85 14.52 -33.17
N THR A 7 -29.45 15.09 -32.12
CA THR A 7 -28.79 15.43 -30.89
C THR A 7 -28.23 14.19 -30.19
N PHE A 8 -29.03 13.13 -30.09
CA PHE A 8 -28.59 11.86 -29.51
C PHE A 8 -27.38 11.27 -30.24
N ALA A 9 -27.45 11.27 -31.61
CA ALA A 9 -26.31 10.80 -32.41
C ALA A 9 -25.03 11.62 -32.19
N VAL A 10 -25.15 12.95 -32.13
CA VAL A 10 -24.00 13.82 -31.81
C VAL A 10 -23.43 13.53 -30.41
N LEU A 11 -24.29 13.39 -29.41
CA LEU A 11 -23.86 13.06 -28.05
C LEU A 11 -23.19 11.66 -27.97
N MET A 12 -23.72 10.70 -28.72
CA MET A 12 -23.14 9.36 -28.82
C MET A 12 -21.76 9.39 -29.49
N VAL A 13 -21.60 10.15 -30.56
CA VAL A 13 -20.29 10.35 -31.22
C VAL A 13 -19.31 11.03 -30.28
N LEU A 14 -19.74 12.08 -29.58
CA LEU A 14 -18.89 12.76 -28.58
C LEU A 14 -18.49 11.82 -27.43
N SER A 15 -19.31 10.86 -27.05
CA SER A 15 -18.95 9.87 -26.05
C SER A 15 -17.92 8.85 -26.54
N MET A 16 -17.96 8.52 -27.85
CA MET A 16 -17.03 7.56 -28.47
C MET A 16 -15.68 8.19 -28.83
N ILE A 17 -15.67 9.47 -29.21
CA ILE A 17 -14.45 10.21 -29.59
C ILE A 17 -13.41 10.20 -28.46
N GLY A 18 -13.81 10.24 -27.21
CA GLY A 18 -12.92 10.18 -26.06
C GLY A 18 -12.03 8.93 -25.98
N GLY A 19 -12.34 7.88 -26.77
CA GLY A 19 -11.54 6.65 -26.88
C GLY A 19 -10.66 6.56 -28.13
N TRP A 20 -10.76 7.50 -29.07
CA TRP A 20 -10.05 7.45 -30.35
C TRP A 20 -8.72 8.20 -30.29
N TRP A 21 -7.70 7.70 -31.02
CA TRP A 21 -6.38 8.31 -31.18
C TRP A 21 -5.68 8.69 -29.86
N GLN A 22 -5.84 7.85 -28.86
CA GLN A 22 -5.25 8.06 -27.52
C GLN A 22 -3.72 8.06 -27.52
N ASP A 23 -3.09 7.65 -28.62
CA ASP A 23 -1.64 7.64 -28.83
C ASP A 23 -1.00 9.02 -28.92
N TYR A 24 -1.79 10.04 -29.28
CA TYR A 24 -1.32 11.41 -29.47
C TYR A 24 -1.83 12.29 -28.34
N ASP A 25 -0.92 12.83 -27.53
CA ASP A 25 -1.23 13.61 -26.33
C ASP A 25 -2.23 14.75 -26.61
N PHE A 26 -1.96 15.54 -27.65
CA PHE A 26 -2.86 16.65 -28.03
C PHE A 26 -4.27 16.17 -28.39
N ILE A 27 -4.37 15.09 -29.16
CA ILE A 27 -5.69 14.57 -29.59
C ILE A 27 -6.43 13.96 -28.40
N ARG A 28 -5.71 13.24 -27.55
CA ARG A 28 -6.26 12.68 -26.29
C ARG A 28 -6.85 13.79 -25.43
N ASP A 29 -6.13 14.87 -25.22
CA ASP A 29 -6.58 15.97 -24.37
C ASP A 29 -7.80 16.68 -24.96
N VAL A 30 -7.82 16.93 -26.29
CA VAL A 30 -8.97 17.54 -26.97
C VAL A 30 -10.18 16.62 -26.98
N THR A 31 -10.01 15.34 -27.27
CA THR A 31 -11.13 14.37 -27.32
C THR A 31 -11.72 14.12 -25.92
N TYR A 32 -10.86 14.07 -24.89
CA TYR A 32 -11.32 13.99 -23.50
C TYR A 32 -12.08 15.24 -23.08
N TRP A 33 -11.59 16.44 -23.45
CA TRP A 33 -12.27 17.70 -23.16
C TRP A 33 -13.66 17.78 -23.79
N LEU A 34 -13.84 17.20 -24.98
CA LEU A 34 -15.13 17.12 -25.68
C LEU A 34 -16.06 16.01 -25.14
N SER A 35 -15.52 15.03 -24.42
CA SER A 35 -16.24 13.83 -23.97
C SER A 35 -17.20 14.15 -22.81
N MET A 36 -18.49 13.92 -22.98
CA MET A 36 -19.48 14.03 -21.92
C MET A 36 -19.28 13.04 -20.75
N PRO A 37 -19.01 11.75 -20.97
CA PRO A 37 -18.80 10.80 -19.87
C PRO A 37 -17.63 11.18 -18.96
N GLY A 38 -16.53 11.66 -19.54
CA GLY A 38 -15.38 12.13 -18.76
C GLY A 38 -15.71 13.29 -17.82
N ARG A 39 -16.63 14.16 -18.22
CA ARG A 39 -17.05 15.33 -17.43
C ARG A 39 -18.15 14.99 -16.41
N SER A 40 -19.13 14.16 -16.80
CA SER A 40 -20.23 13.79 -15.90
C SER A 40 -19.82 12.79 -14.82
N GLY A 41 -18.81 11.97 -15.06
CA GLY A 41 -18.34 10.96 -14.11
C GLY A 41 -17.94 11.53 -12.75
N LYS A 42 -17.27 12.68 -12.74
CA LYS A 42 -16.87 13.38 -11.51
C LYS A 42 -18.08 13.87 -10.69
N PHE A 43 -19.12 14.40 -11.35
CA PHE A 43 -20.36 14.78 -10.67
C PHE A 43 -21.05 13.58 -10.02
N ILE A 44 -21.12 12.46 -10.74
CA ILE A 44 -21.72 11.23 -10.22
C ILE A 44 -20.93 10.71 -9.00
N ALA A 45 -19.59 10.86 -9.02
CA ALA A 45 -18.74 10.55 -7.88
C ALA A 45 -18.83 11.56 -6.73
N GLY A 46 -19.58 12.65 -6.89
CA GLY A 46 -19.75 13.70 -5.86
C GLY A 46 -18.64 14.76 -5.87
N LEU A 47 -17.82 14.82 -6.92
CA LEU A 47 -16.81 15.87 -7.09
C LEU A 47 -17.31 16.94 -8.05
N ILE A 48 -17.50 18.15 -7.56
CA ILE A 48 -17.90 19.31 -8.36
C ILE A 48 -16.65 20.10 -8.75
N CYS A 49 -16.39 20.17 -10.05
CA CYS A 49 -15.26 20.87 -10.63
C CYS A 49 -15.77 22.09 -11.40
N SER A 50 -15.19 23.28 -11.20
CA SER A 50 -15.62 24.50 -11.92
C SER A 50 -15.49 24.34 -13.44
N GLU A 51 -14.45 23.64 -13.90
CA GLU A 51 -14.22 23.33 -15.32
C GLU A 51 -15.38 22.53 -15.91
N ASP A 52 -15.89 21.52 -15.18
CA ASP A 52 -16.96 20.65 -15.67
C ASP A 52 -18.31 21.38 -15.66
N VAL A 53 -18.59 22.20 -14.63
CA VAL A 53 -19.77 23.06 -14.60
C VAL A 53 -19.79 24.03 -15.77
N LEU A 54 -18.66 24.74 -15.98
CA LEU A 54 -18.52 25.69 -17.08
C LEU A 54 -18.63 25.03 -18.45
N TYR A 55 -18.09 23.81 -18.61
CA TYR A 55 -18.25 23.04 -19.83
C TYR A 55 -19.72 22.86 -20.20
N PHE A 56 -20.57 22.39 -19.29
CA PHE A 56 -22.00 22.20 -19.56
C PHE A 56 -22.69 23.54 -19.86
N VAL A 57 -22.37 24.61 -19.14
CA VAL A 57 -22.90 25.95 -19.41
C VAL A 57 -22.49 26.44 -20.79
N ILE A 58 -21.20 26.34 -21.15
CA ILE A 58 -20.66 26.75 -22.46
C ILE A 58 -21.34 25.97 -23.58
N VAL A 59 -21.48 24.65 -23.45
CA VAL A 59 -22.13 23.80 -24.47
C VAL A 59 -23.60 24.19 -24.67
N VAL A 60 -24.35 24.39 -23.57
CA VAL A 60 -25.76 24.84 -23.67
C VAL A 60 -25.84 26.20 -24.34
N CYS A 61 -25.04 27.18 -23.93
CA CYS A 61 -24.98 28.51 -24.54
C CYS A 61 -24.59 28.46 -26.03
N LEU A 62 -23.63 27.60 -26.39
CA LEU A 62 -23.22 27.40 -27.78
C LEU A 62 -24.40 26.94 -28.64
N PHE A 63 -25.10 25.86 -28.23
CA PHE A 63 -26.24 25.36 -29.01
C PHE A 63 -27.38 26.35 -29.10
N LEU A 64 -27.68 27.11 -28.02
CA LEU A 64 -28.68 28.18 -28.04
C LEU A 64 -28.28 29.30 -28.99
N ALA A 65 -27.00 29.74 -28.96
CA ALA A 65 -26.51 30.80 -29.85
C ALA A 65 -26.57 30.38 -31.32
N LEU A 66 -26.13 29.14 -31.64
CA LEU A 66 -26.23 28.61 -33.00
C LEU A 66 -27.68 28.51 -33.47
N THR A 67 -28.59 28.11 -32.62
CA THR A 67 -30.03 28.07 -32.90
C THR A 67 -30.60 29.47 -33.19
N ILE A 68 -30.26 30.43 -32.38
CA ILE A 68 -30.71 31.85 -32.56
C ILE A 68 -30.13 32.41 -33.88
N ILE A 69 -28.85 32.18 -34.17
CA ILE A 69 -28.22 32.64 -35.41
C ILE A 69 -28.95 32.01 -36.62
N ARG A 70 -29.27 30.71 -36.54
CA ARG A 70 -29.99 30.01 -37.61
C ARG A 70 -31.39 30.58 -37.82
N LEU A 71 -32.16 30.77 -36.76
CA LEU A 71 -33.49 31.33 -36.82
C LEU A 71 -33.49 32.74 -37.40
N ASN A 72 -32.57 33.60 -36.96
CA ASN A 72 -32.43 34.98 -37.46
C ASN A 72 -31.98 34.99 -38.93
N SER A 73 -31.09 34.08 -39.35
CA SER A 73 -30.64 33.95 -40.74
C SER A 73 -31.79 33.60 -41.69
N VAL A 74 -32.68 32.71 -41.25
CA VAL A 74 -33.85 32.30 -42.05
C VAL A 74 -34.90 33.43 -42.12
N ARG A 75 -35.17 34.11 -40.98
CA ARG A 75 -36.17 35.20 -40.89
C ARG A 75 -35.77 36.45 -41.65
N GLN A 76 -34.48 36.84 -41.54
CA GLN A 76 -33.91 38.06 -42.15
C GLN A 76 -33.26 37.84 -43.52
N LYS A 77 -33.31 36.64 -44.08
CA LYS A 77 -32.67 36.25 -45.37
C LYS A 77 -31.20 36.68 -45.44
N ILE A 78 -30.44 36.50 -44.35
CA ILE A 78 -29.04 36.86 -44.27
C ILE A 78 -28.18 35.99 -45.23
N ARG A 79 -27.17 36.60 -45.88
CA ARG A 79 -26.27 35.88 -46.76
C ARG A 79 -25.55 34.76 -46.01
N PHE A 80 -25.40 33.59 -46.67
CA PHE A 80 -24.78 32.39 -46.10
C PHE A 80 -23.39 32.68 -45.48
N VAL A 81 -22.56 33.46 -46.15
CA VAL A 81 -21.20 33.79 -45.68
C VAL A 81 -21.22 34.53 -44.33
N ILE A 82 -22.16 35.43 -44.11
CA ILE A 82 -22.32 36.17 -42.85
C ILE A 82 -22.78 35.22 -41.75
N THR A 83 -23.72 34.34 -42.07
CA THR A 83 -24.22 33.33 -41.11
C THR A 83 -23.11 32.35 -40.75
N LEU A 84 -22.32 31.89 -41.73
CA LEU A 84 -21.15 31.04 -41.49
C LEU A 84 -20.11 31.73 -40.59
N GLY A 85 -19.78 32.99 -40.90
CA GLY A 85 -18.82 33.78 -40.07
C GLY A 85 -19.31 33.92 -38.61
N ARG A 86 -20.61 34.17 -38.37
CA ARG A 86 -21.20 34.24 -37.02
C ARG A 86 -21.13 32.90 -36.31
N ASN A 87 -21.42 31.79 -36.99
CA ASN A 87 -21.33 30.45 -36.42
C ASN A 87 -19.88 30.11 -36.02
N ILE A 88 -18.91 30.38 -36.89
CA ILE A 88 -17.48 30.18 -36.60
C ILE A 88 -17.05 31.03 -35.42
N GLY A 89 -17.47 32.30 -35.36
CA GLY A 89 -17.15 33.20 -34.25
C GLY A 89 -17.66 32.70 -32.90
N VAL A 90 -18.90 32.17 -32.85
CA VAL A 90 -19.47 31.62 -31.61
C VAL A 90 -18.78 30.31 -31.21
N ILE A 91 -18.46 29.44 -32.16
CA ILE A 91 -17.71 28.21 -31.90
C ILE A 91 -16.33 28.56 -31.36
N PHE A 92 -15.62 29.49 -32.00
CA PHE A 92 -14.30 29.95 -31.55
C PHE A 92 -14.36 30.53 -30.11
N LEU A 93 -15.38 31.36 -29.83
CA LEU A 93 -15.57 31.90 -28.49
C LEU A 93 -15.84 30.80 -27.46
N ALA A 94 -16.66 29.80 -27.78
CA ALA A 94 -16.91 28.65 -26.89
C ALA A 94 -15.63 27.84 -26.61
N CYS A 95 -14.84 27.56 -27.67
CA CYS A 95 -13.54 26.88 -27.52
C CYS A 95 -12.57 27.70 -26.67
N PHE A 96 -12.50 29.01 -26.87
CA PHE A 96 -11.65 29.91 -26.10
C PHE A 96 -12.04 29.95 -24.61
N LEU A 97 -13.33 30.10 -24.31
CA LEU A 97 -13.82 30.05 -22.93
C LEU A 97 -13.57 28.69 -22.29
N GLY A 98 -13.75 27.60 -23.04
CA GLY A 98 -13.42 26.26 -22.60
C GLY A 98 -11.94 26.08 -22.26
N TYR A 99 -11.05 26.61 -23.12
CA TYR A 99 -9.62 26.61 -22.85
C TYR A 99 -9.28 27.39 -21.57
N LEU A 100 -9.83 28.58 -21.39
CA LEU A 100 -9.62 29.38 -20.17
C LEU A 100 -10.08 28.62 -18.92
N SER A 101 -11.26 27.96 -18.97
CA SER A 101 -11.79 27.20 -17.84
C SER A 101 -10.93 25.98 -17.49
N ALA A 102 -10.16 25.47 -18.43
CA ALA A 102 -9.26 24.33 -18.26
C ALA A 102 -7.88 24.69 -17.66
N LEU A 103 -7.56 25.98 -17.54
CA LEU A 103 -6.29 26.39 -16.94
C LEU A 103 -6.23 26.00 -15.46
N PRO A 104 -5.14 25.42 -14.97
CA PRO A 104 -5.02 24.95 -13.57
C PRO A 104 -5.36 26.02 -12.52
N GLN A 105 -5.00 27.27 -12.79
CA GLN A 105 -5.24 28.41 -11.89
C GLN A 105 -6.73 28.81 -11.78
N MET A 106 -7.56 28.40 -12.75
CA MET A 106 -9.00 28.70 -12.80
C MET A 106 -9.86 27.57 -12.24
N LYS A 107 -9.25 26.44 -11.90
CA LYS A 107 -9.97 25.25 -11.42
C LYS A 107 -10.29 25.37 -9.94
N LEU A 108 -11.55 25.29 -9.61
CA LEU A 108 -12.06 25.17 -8.24
C LEU A 108 -12.68 23.79 -8.08
N TYR A 109 -12.47 23.20 -6.91
CA TYR A 109 -12.95 21.86 -6.58
C TYR A 109 -13.79 21.89 -5.31
N HIS A 110 -14.91 21.20 -5.33
CA HIS A 110 -15.74 20.99 -4.16
C HIS A 110 -16.13 19.50 -4.06
N ASP A 111 -15.65 18.84 -3.02
CA ASP A 111 -16.04 17.48 -2.71
C ASP A 111 -17.34 17.50 -1.91
N ALA A 112 -18.44 17.10 -2.54
CA ALA A 112 -19.78 17.06 -1.95
C ALA A 112 -20.06 15.76 -1.16
N THR A 113 -19.12 14.79 -1.16
CA THR A 113 -19.29 13.55 -0.39
C THR A 113 -19.19 13.81 1.11
N SER A 114 -19.94 13.07 1.91
CA SER A 114 -19.94 13.22 3.38
C SER A 114 -18.59 12.88 4.00
N THR A 115 -17.87 11.93 3.41
CA THR A 115 -16.57 11.44 3.88
C THR A 115 -15.37 12.06 3.17
N LYS A 116 -15.60 13.01 2.26
CA LYS A 116 -14.55 13.67 1.46
C LYS A 116 -13.67 12.68 0.67
N MET A 117 -14.28 11.63 0.13
CA MET A 117 -13.58 10.54 -0.58
C MET A 117 -12.81 10.98 -1.83
N ASN A 118 -13.16 12.14 -2.41
CA ASN A 118 -12.52 12.66 -3.62
C ASN A 118 -11.45 13.71 -3.31
N THR A 119 -11.07 13.88 -2.07
CA THR A 119 -10.05 14.85 -1.63
C THR A 119 -9.01 14.14 -0.77
N LEU A 120 -7.77 14.57 -0.84
CA LEU A 120 -6.70 14.05 0.01
C LEU A 120 -7.03 14.28 1.49
N THR A 121 -6.65 13.34 2.34
CA THR A 121 -6.70 13.51 3.78
C THR A 121 -5.82 14.67 4.24
N PRO A 122 -6.09 15.29 5.40
CA PRO A 122 -5.26 16.38 5.92
C PRO A 122 -3.76 16.02 5.99
N ASN A 123 -3.42 14.80 6.45
CA ASN A 123 -2.04 14.32 6.50
C ASN A 123 -1.38 14.30 5.11
N SER A 124 -2.08 13.80 4.10
CA SER A 124 -1.57 13.77 2.72
C SER A 124 -1.40 15.19 2.16
N GLN A 125 -2.31 16.11 2.49
CA GLN A 125 -2.19 17.53 2.10
C GLN A 125 -0.96 18.18 2.74
N ASP A 126 -0.70 17.93 4.02
CA ASP A 126 0.46 18.45 4.74
C ASP A 126 1.78 17.92 4.16
N ILE A 127 1.81 16.65 3.74
CA ILE A 127 2.98 16.05 3.08
C ILE A 127 3.21 16.73 1.72
N VAL A 128 2.16 16.87 0.91
CA VAL A 128 2.26 17.50 -0.42
C VAL A 128 2.69 18.95 -0.32
N ALA A 129 2.23 19.67 0.70
CA ALA A 129 2.62 21.06 0.96
C ALA A 129 4.12 21.23 1.29
N LYS A 130 4.77 20.19 1.82
CA LYS A 130 6.22 20.16 2.10
C LYS A 130 7.08 19.82 0.88
N LEU A 131 6.47 19.40 -0.24
CA LEU A 131 7.17 19.05 -1.48
C LEU A 131 7.50 20.31 -2.29
N ASP A 132 8.55 21.01 -1.93
CA ASP A 132 9.01 22.19 -2.68
C ASP A 132 9.62 21.81 -4.04
N GLY A 133 9.52 22.71 -5.03
CA GLY A 133 10.03 22.51 -6.39
C GLY A 133 9.20 21.55 -7.23
N GLY A 134 9.60 21.37 -8.48
CA GLY A 134 8.94 20.45 -9.41
C GLY A 134 9.21 18.98 -9.11
N MET A 135 8.30 18.14 -9.58
CA MET A 135 8.37 16.69 -9.40
C MET A 135 7.93 15.96 -10.66
N THR A 136 8.58 14.86 -10.98
CA THR A 136 8.20 13.98 -12.10
C THR A 136 7.97 12.56 -11.60
N ILE A 137 6.82 11.97 -11.91
CA ILE A 137 6.53 10.56 -11.72
C ILE A 137 6.67 9.87 -13.08
N THR A 138 7.68 9.03 -13.21
CA THR A 138 7.90 8.25 -14.44
C THR A 138 7.42 6.82 -14.23
N THR A 139 6.45 6.39 -15.01
CA THR A 139 5.93 5.01 -15.01
C THR A 139 6.71 4.20 -16.03
N TYR A 140 7.38 3.15 -15.58
CA TYR A 140 8.11 2.20 -16.42
C TYR A 140 7.27 0.93 -16.62
N ILE A 141 7.00 0.58 -17.88
CA ILE A 141 6.16 -0.54 -18.26
C ILE A 141 6.95 -1.51 -19.12
N ASN A 142 7.23 -2.70 -18.57
CA ASN A 142 7.90 -3.76 -19.30
C ASN A 142 6.89 -4.61 -20.08
N ALA A 143 7.07 -4.71 -21.40
CA ALA A 143 6.23 -5.55 -22.26
C ALA A 143 6.23 -7.03 -21.85
N LEU A 144 7.29 -7.51 -21.22
CA LEU A 144 7.44 -8.91 -20.82
C LEU A 144 6.94 -9.20 -19.39
N ASP A 145 6.50 -8.18 -18.64
CA ASP A 145 5.92 -8.35 -17.30
C ASP A 145 4.57 -9.08 -17.40
N PRO A 146 4.43 -10.28 -16.80
CA PRO A 146 3.21 -11.10 -16.93
C PRO A 146 1.97 -10.42 -16.33
N GLY A 147 2.19 -9.53 -15.38
CA GLY A 147 1.13 -8.88 -14.64
C GLY A 147 0.73 -7.50 -15.15
N ALA A 148 1.55 -6.87 -15.99
CA ALA A 148 1.42 -5.45 -16.30
C ALA A 148 1.66 -5.06 -17.76
N SER A 149 2.03 -5.97 -18.64
CA SER A 149 2.29 -5.67 -20.07
C SER A 149 1.13 -4.96 -20.76
N TRP A 150 -0.10 -5.32 -20.44
CA TRP A 150 -1.32 -4.74 -21.02
C TRP A 150 -1.59 -3.30 -20.59
N TYR A 151 -0.93 -2.78 -19.52
CA TYR A 151 -0.97 -1.36 -19.15
C TYR A 151 -0.23 -0.46 -20.14
N ALA A 152 0.53 -1.02 -21.07
CA ALA A 152 1.11 -0.26 -22.17
C ALA A 152 0.08 0.15 -23.23
N ALA A 153 -1.15 -0.38 -23.18
CA ALA A 153 -2.18 -0.02 -24.14
C ALA A 153 -2.67 1.43 -23.93
N PRO A 154 -2.84 2.20 -25.00
CA PRO A 154 -3.14 3.64 -24.90
C PRO A 154 -4.38 3.98 -24.08
N TYR A 155 -5.39 3.12 -24.07
CA TYR A 155 -6.63 3.32 -23.32
C TYR A 155 -6.46 3.22 -21.80
N PHE A 156 -5.33 2.72 -21.29
CA PHE A 156 -5.00 2.72 -19.87
C PHE A 156 -4.35 4.00 -19.38
N LEU A 157 -3.78 4.78 -20.29
CA LEU A 157 -3.00 5.96 -19.93
C LEU A 157 -3.84 6.99 -19.17
N LYS A 158 -5.04 7.29 -19.66
CA LYS A 158 -5.93 8.26 -19.02
C LYS A 158 -6.45 7.81 -17.66
N PRO A 159 -7.00 6.59 -17.49
CA PRO A 159 -7.36 6.07 -16.17
C PRO A 159 -6.20 6.03 -15.18
N ASP A 160 -4.98 5.81 -15.64
CA ASP A 160 -3.81 5.83 -14.77
C ASP A 160 -3.44 7.25 -14.32
N MET A 161 -3.48 8.22 -15.23
CA MET A 161 -3.27 9.64 -14.90
C MET A 161 -4.30 10.16 -13.89
N GLU A 162 -5.56 9.72 -14.00
CA GLU A 162 -6.65 10.11 -13.11
C GLU A 162 -6.42 9.68 -11.65
N ARG A 163 -5.63 8.62 -11.39
CA ARG A 163 -5.24 8.19 -10.03
C ARG A 163 -4.45 9.26 -9.28
N PHE A 164 -3.72 10.09 -10.02
CA PHE A 164 -2.92 11.17 -9.44
C PHE A 164 -3.64 12.52 -9.43
N GLU A 165 -4.88 12.59 -9.93
CA GLU A 165 -5.61 13.85 -10.06
C GLU A 165 -5.80 14.55 -8.72
N GLN A 166 -6.07 13.81 -7.65
CA GLN A 166 -6.19 14.38 -6.30
C GLN A 166 -4.89 15.11 -5.89
N TYR A 167 -3.73 14.52 -6.18
CA TYR A 167 -2.43 15.14 -5.88
C TYR A 167 -2.12 16.34 -6.79
N LEU A 168 -2.47 16.26 -8.08
CA LEU A 168 -2.29 17.36 -9.03
C LEU A 168 -3.06 18.63 -8.64
N ARG A 169 -4.15 18.51 -7.88
CA ARG A 169 -4.88 19.66 -7.35
C ARG A 169 -4.09 20.43 -6.31
N PHE A 170 -3.29 19.74 -5.50
CA PHE A 170 -2.45 20.35 -4.46
C PHE A 170 -1.04 20.65 -4.95
N LYS A 171 -0.58 19.95 -6.01
CA LYS A 171 0.74 20.11 -6.62
C LYS A 171 0.65 20.10 -8.16
N PRO A 172 0.23 21.24 -8.76
CA PRO A 172 -0.02 21.32 -10.22
C PRO A 172 1.24 21.19 -11.09
N ASP A 173 2.42 21.42 -10.52
CA ASP A 173 3.73 21.30 -11.19
C ASP A 173 4.24 19.85 -11.26
N MET A 174 3.52 18.89 -10.70
CA MET A 174 3.82 17.47 -10.83
C MET A 174 3.61 16.98 -12.26
N LYS A 175 4.63 16.34 -12.85
CA LYS A 175 4.61 15.82 -14.22
C LYS A 175 4.47 14.29 -14.20
N LEU A 176 3.63 13.76 -15.06
CA LEU A 176 3.47 12.31 -15.26
C LEU A 176 4.10 11.93 -16.59
N LYS A 177 5.01 10.95 -16.60
CA LYS A 177 5.68 10.41 -17.79
C LYS A 177 5.52 8.90 -17.85
N TYR A 178 5.54 8.37 -19.08
CA TYR A 178 5.44 6.93 -19.33
C TYR A 178 6.59 6.51 -20.24
N VAL A 179 7.26 5.43 -19.85
CA VAL A 179 8.37 4.82 -20.57
C VAL A 179 8.03 3.35 -20.80
N TYR A 180 7.99 2.98 -22.06
CA TYR A 180 7.74 1.60 -22.49
C TYR A 180 9.05 0.94 -22.85
N TYR A 181 9.31 -0.24 -22.32
CA TYR A 181 10.55 -0.97 -22.56
C TYR A 181 10.30 -2.49 -22.54
N TYR A 182 11.31 -3.25 -22.91
CA TYR A 182 11.33 -4.70 -22.68
C TYR A 182 12.69 -5.10 -22.12
N ASP A 183 12.68 -5.94 -21.10
CA ASP A 183 13.86 -6.52 -20.48
C ASP A 183 13.50 -7.82 -19.76
N THR A 184 14.52 -8.58 -19.38
CA THR A 184 14.36 -9.86 -18.69
C THR A 184 13.56 -9.68 -17.40
N THR A 185 12.47 -10.42 -17.28
CA THR A 185 11.65 -10.51 -16.07
C THR A 185 11.13 -11.95 -15.92
N ALA A 186 10.72 -12.33 -14.71
CA ALA A 186 10.19 -13.67 -14.46
C ALA A 186 8.80 -13.84 -15.11
N ASN A 187 8.74 -14.51 -16.26
CA ASN A 187 7.49 -14.82 -16.96
C ASN A 187 7.48 -16.28 -17.46
N PRO A 188 7.27 -17.27 -16.55
CA PRO A 188 7.29 -18.69 -16.91
C PRO A 188 6.28 -19.09 -17.98
N MET A 189 5.18 -18.34 -18.12
CA MET A 189 4.18 -18.62 -19.14
C MET A 189 4.70 -18.25 -20.53
N LEU A 190 5.30 -17.08 -20.66
CA LEU A 190 5.88 -16.60 -21.91
C LEU A 190 7.08 -17.44 -22.31
N ASP A 191 7.91 -17.83 -21.33
CA ASP A 191 9.10 -18.67 -21.55
C ASP A 191 8.73 -20.08 -22.04
N ARG A 192 7.67 -20.67 -21.48
CA ARG A 192 7.14 -21.96 -21.97
C ARG A 192 6.53 -21.87 -23.36
N ARG A 193 5.86 -20.74 -23.67
CA ARG A 193 5.20 -20.54 -24.97
C ARG A 193 6.21 -20.27 -26.08
N PHE A 194 7.31 -19.59 -25.77
CA PHE A 194 8.34 -19.18 -26.72
C PHE A 194 9.76 -19.49 -26.19
N PRO A 195 10.13 -20.77 -26.03
CA PRO A 195 11.35 -21.19 -25.33
C PRO A 195 12.63 -20.75 -26.05
N ASN A 196 12.61 -20.64 -27.38
CA ASN A 196 13.77 -20.29 -28.20
C ASN A 196 13.75 -18.86 -28.75
N ALA A 197 12.76 -18.05 -28.37
CA ALA A 197 12.63 -16.69 -28.86
C ALA A 197 13.52 -15.72 -28.05
N THR A 198 14.12 -14.76 -28.75
CA THR A 198 14.82 -13.64 -28.15
C THR A 198 13.85 -12.74 -27.39
N LEU A 199 14.36 -11.88 -26.51
CA LEU A 199 13.52 -10.91 -25.78
C LEU A 199 12.72 -10.01 -26.74
N ARG A 200 13.34 -9.60 -27.85
CA ARG A 200 12.68 -8.78 -28.87
C ARG A 200 11.52 -9.52 -29.54
N GLU A 201 11.73 -10.77 -29.92
CA GLU A 201 10.68 -11.61 -30.53
C GLU A 201 9.53 -11.83 -29.55
N LYS A 202 9.82 -12.14 -28.27
CA LYS A 202 8.81 -12.24 -27.22
C LYS A 202 8.03 -10.95 -27.07
N MET A 203 8.69 -9.79 -27.06
CA MET A 203 8.05 -8.48 -26.99
C MET A 203 7.13 -8.24 -28.18
N VAL A 204 7.56 -8.54 -29.42
CA VAL A 204 6.73 -8.39 -30.63
C VAL A 204 5.47 -9.26 -30.54
N GLU A 205 5.58 -10.51 -30.05
CA GLU A 205 4.42 -11.36 -29.87
C GLU A 205 3.44 -10.84 -28.81
N VAL A 206 3.95 -10.30 -27.70
CA VAL A 206 3.12 -9.64 -26.69
C VAL A 206 2.40 -8.41 -27.30
N CYS A 207 3.13 -7.61 -28.09
CA CYS A 207 2.54 -6.45 -28.75
C CYS A 207 1.40 -6.85 -29.72
N LYS A 208 1.56 -7.94 -30.46
CA LYS A 208 0.48 -8.47 -31.32
C LYS A 208 -0.76 -8.89 -30.52
N ILE A 209 -0.55 -9.56 -29.38
CA ILE A 209 -1.66 -10.03 -28.52
C ILE A 209 -2.48 -8.84 -27.99
N TYR A 210 -1.83 -7.77 -27.58
CA TYR A 210 -2.49 -6.61 -26.97
C TYR A 210 -2.74 -5.43 -27.93
N GLY A 211 -2.39 -5.56 -29.20
CA GLY A 211 -2.56 -4.49 -30.19
C GLY A 211 -1.66 -3.29 -29.95
N LEU A 212 -0.43 -3.51 -29.44
CA LEU A 212 0.52 -2.46 -29.12
C LEU A 212 1.48 -2.19 -30.28
N ASP A 213 1.97 -0.95 -30.37
CA ASP A 213 3.03 -0.59 -31.33
C ASP A 213 4.40 -0.98 -30.75
N SER A 214 5.00 -2.00 -31.32
CA SER A 214 6.30 -2.53 -30.89
C SER A 214 7.46 -1.50 -31.02
N ASN A 215 7.31 -0.47 -31.86
CA ASN A 215 8.34 0.56 -32.04
C ASN A 215 8.43 1.54 -30.87
N LYS A 216 7.41 1.56 -29.99
CA LYS A 216 7.41 2.41 -28.80
C LYS A 216 8.25 1.84 -27.64
N PHE A 217 8.69 0.58 -27.74
CA PHE A 217 9.40 -0.10 -26.66
C PHE A 217 10.91 0.00 -26.82
N MET A 218 11.55 0.60 -25.82
CA MET A 218 13.01 0.70 -25.72
C MET A 218 13.64 -0.67 -25.53
N ALA A 219 14.79 -0.90 -26.16
CA ALA A 219 15.57 -2.10 -25.98
C ALA A 219 16.25 -2.15 -24.60
N PRO A 220 16.67 -3.35 -24.12
CA PRO A 220 17.36 -3.47 -22.83
C PRO A 220 18.58 -2.56 -22.66
N GLU A 221 19.36 -2.42 -23.73
CA GLU A 221 20.57 -1.58 -23.74
C GLU A 221 20.25 -0.08 -23.68
N GLU A 222 19.05 0.31 -24.12
CA GLU A 222 18.60 1.71 -24.11
C GLU A 222 18.05 2.08 -22.72
N ILE A 223 17.15 1.25 -22.17
CA ILE A 223 16.56 1.54 -20.84
C ILE A 223 17.61 1.49 -19.73
N ARG A 224 18.57 0.56 -19.78
CA ARG A 224 19.63 0.43 -18.78
C ARG A 224 20.61 1.62 -18.76
N LYS A 225 20.69 2.41 -19.85
CA LYS A 225 21.44 3.69 -19.86
C LYS A 225 20.69 4.79 -19.11
N ILE A 226 19.37 4.69 -19.02
CA ILE A 226 18.51 5.69 -18.37
C ILE A 226 18.34 5.36 -16.90
N ILE A 227 18.09 4.09 -16.60
CA ILE A 227 17.77 3.62 -15.25
C ILE A 227 18.06 2.12 -15.11
N ASP A 228 18.57 1.72 -13.95
CA ASP A 228 18.65 0.31 -13.55
C ASP A 228 17.37 -0.08 -12.80
N LEU A 229 16.59 -0.98 -13.40
CA LEU A 229 15.35 -1.53 -12.85
C LEU A 229 15.52 -2.97 -12.34
N SER A 230 16.74 -3.51 -12.32
CA SER A 230 17.00 -4.88 -11.86
C SER A 230 16.60 -5.07 -10.40
N GLY A 231 16.84 -4.07 -9.55
CA GLY A 231 16.39 -4.04 -8.17
C GLY A 231 14.87 -4.09 -8.00
N GLU A 232 14.09 -3.73 -9.02
CA GLU A 232 12.63 -3.86 -9.08
C GLU A 232 12.19 -5.04 -9.97
N ASN A 233 13.08 -6.03 -10.20
CA ASN A 233 12.86 -7.23 -11.02
C ASN A 233 12.42 -6.93 -12.46
N ASN A 234 12.70 -5.74 -12.97
CA ASN A 234 12.23 -5.23 -14.26
C ASN A 234 10.71 -5.38 -14.44
N THR A 235 9.93 -5.19 -13.39
CA THR A 235 8.46 -5.20 -13.42
C THR A 235 7.91 -3.80 -13.57
N PHE A 236 6.59 -3.66 -13.61
CA PHE A 236 5.92 -2.37 -13.59
C PHE A 236 6.25 -1.61 -12.30
N VAL A 237 6.84 -0.44 -12.45
CA VAL A 237 7.17 0.42 -11.30
C VAL A 237 7.14 1.88 -11.69
N ARG A 238 6.94 2.77 -10.73
CA ARG A 238 7.08 4.21 -10.91
C ARG A 238 8.25 4.74 -10.10
N GLN A 239 9.05 5.58 -10.72
CA GLN A 239 10.05 6.37 -10.01
C GLN A 239 9.54 7.81 -9.89
N ILE A 240 9.53 8.31 -8.68
CA ILE A 240 9.27 9.70 -8.35
C ILE A 240 10.61 10.39 -8.21
N VAL A 241 10.80 11.49 -8.90
CA VAL A 241 12.05 12.28 -8.86
C VAL A 241 11.69 13.74 -8.65
N ARG A 242 12.24 14.38 -7.62
CA ARG A 242 12.15 15.82 -7.38
C ARG A 242 13.26 16.57 -8.09
N ASP A 243 13.08 17.86 -8.33
CA ASP A 243 14.09 18.71 -8.95
C ASP A 243 15.39 18.83 -8.12
N ASN A 244 15.32 18.56 -6.81
CA ASN A 244 16.48 18.50 -5.91
C ASN A 244 17.25 17.16 -5.99
N GLY A 245 16.77 16.20 -6.80
CA GLY A 245 17.39 14.90 -7.03
C GLY A 245 16.93 13.77 -6.09
N GLU A 246 16.09 14.05 -5.13
CA GLU A 246 15.48 13.02 -4.27
C GLU A 246 14.58 12.08 -5.07
N LYS A 247 14.60 10.80 -4.71
CA LYS A 247 13.91 9.74 -5.44
C LYS A 247 13.14 8.83 -4.49
N ALA A 248 11.98 8.36 -4.97
CA ALA A 248 11.20 7.33 -4.30
C ALA A 248 10.59 6.36 -5.33
N TRP A 249 10.27 5.17 -4.88
CA TRP A 249 9.59 4.16 -5.70
C TRP A 249 8.12 4.05 -5.31
N LEU A 250 7.27 3.82 -6.31
CA LEU A 250 5.86 3.55 -6.13
C LEU A 250 5.50 2.33 -6.99
N ARG A 251 5.03 1.28 -6.31
CA ARG A 251 4.83 -0.05 -6.91
C ARG A 251 3.36 -0.36 -7.13
N ILE A 252 3.09 -1.42 -7.86
CA ILE A 252 1.80 -2.10 -7.87
C ILE A 252 1.88 -3.38 -7.03
N TYR A 253 0.74 -3.85 -6.53
CA TYR A 253 0.69 -4.91 -5.53
C TYR A 253 -0.04 -6.15 -6.04
N ASN A 254 0.22 -7.29 -5.42
CA ASN A 254 -0.38 -8.58 -5.77
C ASN A 254 -1.71 -8.81 -5.03
N ASP A 255 -2.55 -7.78 -4.99
CA ASP A 255 -3.88 -7.81 -4.38
C ASP A 255 -4.98 -7.37 -5.34
N MET A 256 -6.25 -7.43 -4.91
CA MET A 256 -7.39 -7.06 -5.76
C MET A 256 -7.42 -5.57 -6.12
N GLN A 257 -6.89 -4.69 -5.28
CA GLN A 257 -6.80 -3.26 -5.54
C GLN A 257 -5.68 -2.92 -6.52
N ARG A 258 -4.62 -3.71 -6.54
CA ARG A 258 -3.44 -3.67 -7.40
C ARG A 258 -2.65 -2.37 -7.39
N PHE A 259 -3.28 -1.23 -7.63
CA PHE A 259 -2.62 0.08 -7.66
C PHE A 259 -2.46 0.66 -6.26
N PRO A 260 -1.45 1.52 -6.05
CA PRO A 260 -1.29 2.22 -4.79
C PRO A 260 -2.49 3.12 -4.51
N SER A 261 -2.90 3.15 -3.25
CA SER A 261 -3.88 4.07 -2.71
C SER A 261 -3.22 5.36 -2.22
N GLU A 262 -4.00 6.24 -1.65
CA GLU A 262 -3.48 7.46 -1.02
C GLU A 262 -2.40 7.17 0.02
N LYS A 263 -2.54 6.10 0.81
CA LYS A 263 -1.55 5.72 1.83
C LYS A 263 -0.16 5.49 1.24
N GLU A 264 -0.07 4.65 0.22
CA GLU A 264 1.22 4.29 -0.37
C GLU A 264 1.82 5.44 -1.19
N ILE A 265 0.98 6.24 -1.87
CA ILE A 265 1.46 7.42 -2.60
C ILE A 265 2.00 8.46 -1.62
N SER A 266 1.26 8.75 -0.55
CA SER A 266 1.69 9.71 0.47
C SER A 266 2.90 9.20 1.27
N ALA A 267 3.02 7.89 1.49
CA ALA A 267 4.22 7.30 2.09
C ALA A 267 5.47 7.51 1.19
N ALA A 268 5.32 7.31 -0.12
CA ALA A 268 6.40 7.58 -1.07
C ALA A 268 6.78 9.07 -1.12
N PHE A 269 5.81 9.98 -1.00
CA PHE A 269 6.07 11.41 -0.92
C PHE A 269 6.71 11.82 0.41
N LYS A 270 6.25 11.23 1.52
CA LYS A 270 6.79 11.47 2.85
C LYS A 270 8.27 11.12 2.93
N ARG A 271 8.69 10.04 2.29
CA ARG A 271 10.09 9.62 2.17
C ARG A 271 11.01 10.70 1.58
N MET A 272 10.47 11.60 0.77
CA MET A 272 11.23 12.67 0.12
C MET A 272 11.23 14.00 0.88
N VAL A 273 10.54 14.09 2.01
CA VAL A 273 10.43 15.34 2.79
C VAL A 273 10.83 15.18 4.24
N MET A 274 11.08 13.95 4.69
CA MET A 274 11.52 13.66 6.04
C MET A 274 12.23 12.30 6.11
N ASP A 275 13.09 12.15 7.12
CA ASP A 275 13.70 10.87 7.44
C ASP A 275 12.62 9.91 7.96
N LEU A 276 12.52 8.73 7.34
CA LEU A 276 11.56 7.72 7.74
C LEU A 276 12.10 6.86 8.89
N PRO A 277 11.19 6.33 9.73
CA PRO A 277 11.57 5.37 10.74
C PRO A 277 12.24 4.14 10.12
N LYS A 278 13.36 3.73 10.71
CA LYS A 278 14.15 2.58 10.28
C LYS A 278 13.96 1.42 11.22
N VAL A 279 13.64 0.26 10.66
CA VAL A 279 13.45 -0.99 11.39
C VAL A 279 14.66 -1.89 11.21
N GLY A 280 15.33 -2.21 12.30
CA GLY A 280 16.46 -3.12 12.34
C GLY A 280 16.00 -4.53 12.69
N PHE A 281 16.28 -5.51 11.86
CA PHE A 281 16.07 -6.91 12.17
C PHE A 281 17.35 -7.51 12.73
N VAL A 282 17.28 -8.03 13.94
CA VAL A 282 18.44 -8.65 14.59
C VAL A 282 18.71 -9.99 13.95
N GLU A 283 19.97 -10.21 13.59
CA GLU A 283 20.48 -11.49 13.06
C GLU A 283 21.87 -11.77 13.67
N GLY A 284 22.11 -13.00 14.04
CA GLY A 284 23.39 -13.45 14.61
C GLY A 284 23.25 -14.60 15.60
N HIS A 285 22.06 -14.79 16.19
CA HIS A 285 21.78 -15.80 17.21
C HIS A 285 20.74 -16.83 16.72
N GLY A 286 20.62 -16.99 15.39
CA GLY A 286 19.69 -17.93 14.76
C GLY A 286 18.28 -17.42 14.62
N GLU A 287 18.09 -16.09 14.69
CA GLU A 287 16.82 -15.39 14.47
C GLU A 287 16.28 -15.66 13.06
N ARG A 288 15.03 -15.26 12.84
CA ARG A 288 14.37 -15.38 11.54
C ARG A 288 14.83 -14.27 10.60
N SER A 289 15.12 -14.64 9.35
CA SER A 289 15.60 -13.68 8.35
C SER A 289 14.48 -12.76 7.85
N TYR A 290 14.74 -11.46 7.80
CA TYR A 290 13.82 -10.47 7.21
C TYR A 290 13.81 -10.47 5.67
N SER A 291 14.80 -11.10 5.04
CA SER A 291 14.93 -11.20 3.57
C SER A 291 14.86 -12.62 3.04
N GLY A 292 14.72 -13.62 3.93
CA GLY A 292 14.61 -15.02 3.57
C GLY A 292 13.25 -15.39 2.99
N GLY A 293 13.23 -16.34 2.07
CA GLY A 293 12.01 -16.79 1.38
C GLY A 293 11.35 -18.05 1.96
N LYS A 294 11.77 -18.53 3.13
CA LYS A 294 11.15 -19.71 3.76
C LYS A 294 9.86 -19.33 4.48
N ASP A 295 8.99 -20.30 4.74
CA ASP A 295 7.70 -20.08 5.40
C ASP A 295 7.84 -19.40 6.77
N ARG A 296 8.90 -19.70 7.53
CA ARG A 296 9.15 -19.10 8.85
C ARG A 296 9.92 -17.78 8.81
N ASP A 297 10.38 -17.32 7.64
CA ASP A 297 11.06 -16.03 7.46
C ASP A 297 10.06 -14.87 7.39
N TYR A 298 10.57 -13.65 7.35
CA TYR A 298 9.79 -12.41 7.49
C TYR A 298 9.82 -11.51 6.24
N SER A 299 10.32 -12.01 5.10
CA SER A 299 10.44 -11.17 3.89
C SER A 299 9.11 -10.59 3.43
N ALA A 300 8.00 -11.33 3.59
CA ALA A 300 6.69 -10.88 3.16
C ALA A 300 6.30 -9.55 3.82
N PHE A 301 6.43 -9.41 5.14
CA PHE A 301 6.07 -8.14 5.79
C PHE A 301 7.21 -7.13 5.82
N ALA A 302 8.46 -7.55 5.70
CA ALA A 302 9.60 -6.64 5.79
C ALA A 302 9.84 -5.91 4.47
N ASN A 303 10.04 -6.63 3.36
CA ASN A 303 10.57 -6.08 2.11
C ASN A 303 9.97 -6.66 0.83
N ASP A 304 8.89 -7.44 0.88
CA ASP A 304 8.21 -7.92 -0.34
C ASP A 304 7.59 -6.74 -1.08
N LYS A 305 8.16 -6.44 -2.23
CA LYS A 305 7.74 -5.32 -3.09
C LYS A 305 6.33 -5.48 -3.66
N GLY A 306 5.86 -6.72 -3.79
CA GLY A 306 4.51 -7.04 -4.26
C GLY A 306 3.45 -7.06 -3.16
N PHE A 307 3.85 -7.07 -1.89
CA PHE A 307 2.93 -7.08 -0.76
C PHE A 307 2.68 -5.66 -0.23
N ARG A 308 1.45 -5.18 -0.35
CA ARG A 308 1.06 -3.80 0.02
C ARG A 308 1.47 -3.42 1.44
N TYR A 309 1.32 -4.36 2.38
CA TYR A 309 1.55 -4.13 3.80
C TYR A 309 3.00 -4.37 4.24
N ALA A 310 3.91 -4.64 3.31
CA ALA A 310 5.33 -4.69 3.63
C ALA A 310 5.82 -3.33 4.14
N LEU A 311 6.70 -3.35 5.15
CA LEU A 311 7.21 -2.14 5.81
C LEU A 311 7.79 -1.14 4.80
N GLU A 312 8.55 -1.61 3.80
CA GLU A 312 9.08 -0.74 2.74
C GLU A 312 7.98 -0.02 1.96
N ASN A 313 6.83 -0.66 1.71
CA ASN A 313 5.71 -0.07 0.99
C ASN A 313 4.85 0.82 1.89
N GLN A 314 4.96 0.65 3.21
CA GLN A 314 4.24 1.44 4.22
C GLN A 314 5.05 2.63 4.74
N GLY A 315 6.24 2.88 4.20
CA GLY A 315 7.02 4.08 4.53
C GLY A 315 8.13 3.84 5.56
N PHE A 316 8.52 2.60 5.84
CA PHE A 316 9.68 2.29 6.68
C PHE A 316 10.90 1.94 5.83
N ASP A 317 12.08 2.22 6.35
CA ASP A 317 13.30 1.59 5.89
C ASP A 317 13.58 0.34 6.72
N VAL A 318 14.15 -0.68 6.10
CA VAL A 318 14.51 -1.94 6.79
C VAL A 318 16.01 -2.21 6.66
N ALA A 319 16.59 -2.75 7.71
CA ALA A 319 18.01 -3.07 7.75
C ALA A 319 18.29 -4.30 8.63
N LYS A 320 19.39 -4.97 8.33
CA LYS A 320 19.98 -5.95 9.23
C LYS A 320 20.70 -5.24 10.38
N VAL A 321 20.57 -5.76 11.59
CA VAL A 321 21.30 -5.32 12.77
C VAL A 321 21.96 -6.54 13.41
N THR A 322 23.20 -6.40 13.87
CA THR A 322 23.86 -7.39 14.72
C THR A 322 24.11 -6.79 16.11
N MET A 323 24.16 -7.63 17.13
CA MET A 323 24.48 -7.18 18.48
C MET A 323 26.00 -7.12 18.76
N ASP A 324 26.84 -7.48 17.78
CA ASP A 324 28.30 -7.39 17.87
C ASP A 324 28.81 -5.95 18.00
N GLN A 325 27.97 -4.99 17.63
CA GLN A 325 28.23 -3.56 17.70
C GLN A 325 27.05 -2.85 18.33
N GLN A 326 27.27 -1.62 18.76
CA GLN A 326 26.18 -0.76 19.21
C GLN A 326 25.14 -0.59 18.10
N VAL A 327 23.86 -0.72 18.41
CA VAL A 327 22.78 -0.49 17.47
C VAL A 327 22.87 0.96 16.96
N PRO A 328 22.93 1.20 15.63
CA PRO A 328 23.03 2.55 15.08
C PRO A 328 21.94 3.50 15.59
N GLU A 329 22.27 4.79 15.71
CA GLU A 329 21.34 5.78 16.27
C GLU A 329 20.11 6.02 15.38
N ASP A 330 20.24 5.80 14.08
CA ASP A 330 19.17 5.92 13.08
C ASP A 330 18.18 4.75 13.10
N ILE A 331 18.46 3.68 13.84
CA ILE A 331 17.50 2.58 14.04
C ILE A 331 16.50 2.97 15.11
N ASN A 332 15.23 3.12 14.70
CA ASN A 332 14.13 3.53 15.59
C ASN A 332 13.46 2.35 16.30
N ILE A 333 13.37 1.21 15.61
CA ILE A 333 12.71 -0.01 16.09
C ILE A 333 13.62 -1.19 15.80
N ILE A 334 13.83 -2.09 16.75
CA ILE A 334 14.46 -3.39 16.48
C ILE A 334 13.45 -4.52 16.61
N VAL A 335 13.56 -5.50 15.72
CA VAL A 335 12.78 -6.75 15.74
C VAL A 335 13.72 -7.88 16.18
N ILE A 336 13.36 -8.57 17.24
CA ILE A 336 14.08 -9.73 17.76
C ILE A 336 13.12 -10.91 17.80
N SER A 337 13.46 -12.01 17.13
CA SER A 337 12.55 -13.15 16.97
C SER A 337 13.25 -14.49 17.06
N ASP A 338 12.69 -15.41 17.85
CA ASP A 338 13.08 -16.84 17.86
C ASP A 338 14.61 -17.04 18.00
N MET A 339 15.26 -16.29 18.92
CA MET A 339 16.69 -16.46 19.21
C MET A 339 16.97 -17.89 19.68
N ARG A 340 17.96 -18.53 19.10
CA ARG A 340 18.37 -19.91 19.44
C ARG A 340 19.48 -19.97 20.46
N GLU A 341 20.27 -18.90 20.54
CA GLU A 341 21.39 -18.75 21.44
C GLU A 341 21.29 -17.40 22.13
N TRP A 342 21.66 -17.30 23.41
CA TRP A 342 21.68 -16.04 24.11
C TRP A 342 22.92 -15.21 23.75
N CYS A 343 22.83 -13.92 23.89
CA CYS A 343 23.90 -12.97 23.66
C CYS A 343 25.11 -13.24 24.56
N THR A 344 26.31 -13.00 24.04
CA THR A 344 27.51 -12.84 24.87
C THR A 344 27.35 -11.61 25.77
N PRO A 345 28.15 -11.50 26.88
CA PRO A 345 28.08 -10.32 27.76
C PRO A 345 28.26 -8.97 27.03
N GLU A 346 29.10 -8.94 26.01
CA GLU A 346 29.32 -7.73 25.19
C GLU A 346 28.11 -7.40 24.31
N GLN A 347 27.53 -8.38 23.63
CA GLN A 347 26.31 -8.25 22.85
C GLN A 347 25.12 -7.86 23.71
N GLU A 348 25.01 -8.44 24.92
CA GLU A 348 23.98 -8.07 25.89
C GLU A 348 24.13 -6.62 26.34
N ALA A 349 25.35 -6.13 26.54
CA ALA A 349 25.61 -4.74 26.88
C ALA A 349 25.17 -3.80 25.74
N ASN A 350 25.43 -4.14 24.48
CA ASN A 350 24.97 -3.38 23.32
C ASN A 350 23.43 -3.33 23.24
N LEU A 351 22.76 -4.44 23.47
CA LEU A 351 21.30 -4.50 23.55
C LEU A 351 20.77 -3.65 24.70
N GLN A 352 21.39 -3.75 25.89
CA GLN A 352 20.99 -2.96 27.06
C GLN A 352 21.14 -1.46 26.81
N GLN A 353 22.22 -1.04 26.15
CA GLN A 353 22.40 0.35 25.76
C GLN A 353 21.29 0.86 24.85
N TYR A 354 20.83 0.02 23.89
CA TYR A 354 19.71 0.36 23.03
C TYR A 354 18.41 0.51 23.83
N ILE A 355 18.15 -0.38 24.78
CA ILE A 355 16.99 -0.32 25.69
C ILE A 355 17.03 0.94 26.55
N ASP A 356 18.20 1.26 27.12
CA ASP A 356 18.39 2.38 28.08
C ASP A 356 18.25 3.75 27.40
N ARG A 357 18.63 3.85 26.11
CA ARG A 357 18.42 5.08 25.33
C ARG A 357 16.98 5.28 24.85
N GLY A 358 16.06 4.35 25.19
CA GLY A 358 14.64 4.43 24.81
C GLY A 358 14.33 3.89 23.41
N GLY A 359 15.14 2.97 22.89
CA GLY A 359 14.87 2.31 21.63
C GLY A 359 13.60 1.44 21.68
N ASN A 360 12.82 1.41 20.61
CA ASN A 360 11.59 0.62 20.51
C ASN A 360 11.89 -0.83 20.11
N LEU A 361 11.13 -1.79 20.62
CA LEU A 361 11.36 -3.21 20.37
C LEU A 361 10.08 -3.95 19.99
N PHE A 362 10.19 -4.81 19.00
CA PHE A 362 9.18 -5.83 18.70
C PHE A 362 9.80 -7.21 18.94
N ILE A 363 9.40 -7.87 20.00
CA ILE A 363 9.99 -9.13 20.45
C ILE A 363 9.00 -10.26 20.22
N LEU A 364 9.43 -11.27 19.49
CA LEU A 364 8.59 -12.41 19.09
C LEU A 364 9.18 -13.68 19.71
N GLY A 365 8.44 -14.25 20.65
CA GLY A 365 8.80 -15.46 21.37
C GLY A 365 8.62 -16.72 20.52
N GLU A 366 9.26 -17.78 20.96
CA GLU A 366 9.08 -19.13 20.44
C GLU A 366 9.10 -20.10 21.62
N PRO A 367 8.03 -20.85 21.92
CA PRO A 367 7.98 -21.76 23.09
C PRO A 367 9.14 -22.75 23.13
N LYS A 368 9.58 -23.25 21.97
CA LYS A 368 10.75 -24.16 21.85
C LYS A 368 12.07 -23.49 22.23
N ARG A 369 12.10 -22.17 22.36
CA ARG A 369 13.25 -21.34 22.73
C ARG A 369 13.00 -20.55 24.00
N ARG A 370 12.04 -20.96 24.81
CA ARG A 370 11.62 -20.27 26.04
C ARG A 370 12.79 -19.95 26.95
N ASP A 371 13.72 -20.90 27.15
CA ASP A 371 14.85 -20.71 28.05
C ASP A 371 15.80 -19.60 27.57
N VAL A 372 15.95 -19.41 26.27
CA VAL A 372 16.74 -18.32 25.68
C VAL A 372 15.93 -17.02 25.71
N MET A 373 14.70 -17.06 25.18
CA MET A 373 13.88 -15.86 25.01
C MET A 373 13.42 -15.24 26.34
N ASN A 374 13.21 -16.03 27.41
CA ASN A 374 12.84 -15.51 28.72
C ASN A 374 13.92 -14.64 29.34
N ASN A 375 15.21 -14.78 28.98
CA ASN A 375 16.25 -13.82 29.38
C ASN A 375 15.94 -12.42 28.84
N LEU A 376 15.39 -12.34 27.64
CA LEU A 376 14.99 -11.05 27.04
C LEU A 376 13.68 -10.55 27.64
N PHE A 377 12.66 -11.40 27.75
CA PHE A 377 11.35 -11.04 28.31
C PHE A 377 11.46 -10.55 29.76
N ALA A 378 12.33 -11.17 30.59
CA ALA A 378 12.53 -10.81 31.97
C ALA A 378 13.07 -9.37 32.17
N LYS A 379 13.80 -8.82 31.17
CA LYS A 379 14.25 -7.42 31.18
C LYS A 379 13.05 -6.46 31.25
N PHE A 380 11.91 -6.87 30.75
CA PHE A 380 10.65 -6.11 30.70
C PHE A 380 9.63 -6.56 31.74
N GLY A 381 10.01 -7.50 32.62
CA GLY A 381 9.15 -8.02 33.69
C GLY A 381 8.14 -9.05 33.23
N TYR A 382 8.38 -9.71 32.11
CA TYR A 382 7.52 -10.75 31.54
C TYR A 382 8.26 -12.07 31.37
N GLU A 383 7.50 -13.14 31.24
CA GLU A 383 7.98 -14.44 30.78
C GLU A 383 6.92 -15.14 29.91
N MET A 384 7.37 -16.05 29.08
CA MET A 384 6.52 -17.00 28.39
C MET A 384 6.13 -18.14 29.33
N THR A 385 4.88 -18.52 29.37
CA THR A 385 4.41 -19.67 30.12
C THR A 385 5.08 -20.97 29.68
N THR A 386 5.13 -21.94 30.55
CA THR A 386 5.53 -23.31 30.20
C THR A 386 4.53 -23.93 29.24
N GLY A 387 5.03 -24.80 28.34
CA GLY A 387 4.22 -25.49 27.37
C GLY A 387 3.80 -24.64 26.17
N VAL A 388 2.92 -25.18 25.38
CA VAL A 388 2.32 -24.55 24.20
C VAL A 388 0.83 -24.38 24.46
N LEU A 389 0.26 -23.24 24.11
CA LEU A 389 -1.19 -23.06 24.22
C LEU A 389 -1.90 -23.92 23.19
N VAL A 390 -2.90 -24.66 23.66
CA VAL A 390 -3.72 -25.51 22.80
C VAL A 390 -5.21 -25.28 23.04
N LYS A 391 -5.98 -25.54 21.98
CA LYS A 391 -7.44 -25.60 22.04
C LYS A 391 -7.93 -26.73 21.17
N ARG A 392 -8.83 -27.56 21.67
CA ARG A 392 -9.50 -28.53 20.81
C ARG A 392 -10.43 -27.84 19.83
N ASP A 393 -10.16 -28.03 18.55
CA ASP A 393 -11.00 -27.56 17.48
C ASP A 393 -11.18 -28.66 16.43
N THR A 394 -12.27 -28.64 15.68
CA THR A 394 -12.55 -29.61 14.61
C THR A 394 -11.94 -29.21 13.27
N ASN A 395 -11.58 -27.97 13.11
CA ASN A 395 -11.11 -27.39 11.83
C ASN A 395 -9.66 -26.92 11.88
N LEU A 396 -9.08 -26.82 13.07
CA LEU A 396 -7.72 -26.36 13.31
C LEU A 396 -6.90 -27.38 14.07
N GLN A 397 -5.61 -27.42 13.83
CA GLN A 397 -4.70 -28.13 14.73
C GLN A 397 -4.79 -27.52 16.13
N ALA A 398 -4.61 -28.34 17.15
CA ALA A 398 -4.82 -27.93 18.52
C ALA A 398 -3.93 -26.74 18.95
N ASP A 399 -2.73 -26.63 18.40
CA ASP A 399 -1.76 -25.57 18.66
C ASP A 399 -1.96 -24.28 17.84
N VAL A 400 -2.93 -24.25 16.93
CA VAL A 400 -3.27 -23.04 16.20
C VAL A 400 -4.30 -22.23 16.97
N ILE A 401 -3.83 -21.28 17.77
CA ILE A 401 -4.66 -20.46 18.63
C ILE A 401 -5.19 -19.24 17.86
N LEU A 402 -6.47 -18.95 18.04
CA LEU A 402 -7.08 -17.69 17.60
C LEU A 402 -6.95 -16.67 18.73
N SER A 403 -6.26 -15.58 18.47
CA SER A 403 -6.07 -14.51 19.44
C SER A 403 -6.93 -13.30 19.07
N TYR A 404 -7.71 -12.83 20.04
CA TYR A 404 -8.73 -11.79 19.89
C TYR A 404 -8.21 -10.45 20.37
N PRO A 405 -8.38 -9.34 19.60
CA PRO A 405 -8.00 -8.02 20.05
C PRO A 405 -8.84 -7.59 21.25
N THR A 406 -8.21 -7.05 22.27
CA THR A 406 -8.87 -6.53 23.46
C THR A 406 -9.47 -5.14 23.22
N LYS A 407 -10.27 -4.65 24.16
CA LYS A 407 -10.76 -3.26 24.10
C LYS A 407 -9.64 -2.25 24.37
N GLU A 408 -8.69 -2.63 25.21
CA GLU A 408 -7.54 -1.81 25.55
C GLU A 408 -6.62 -1.57 24.34
N ALA A 409 -6.55 -2.53 23.42
CA ALA A 409 -5.79 -2.40 22.17
C ALA A 409 -6.32 -1.29 21.25
N ASP A 410 -7.58 -0.85 21.37
CA ASP A 410 -8.14 0.26 20.61
C ASP A 410 -7.35 1.57 20.83
N SER A 411 -6.69 1.72 21.99
CA SER A 411 -5.86 2.88 22.32
C SER A 411 -4.47 2.86 21.69
N ILE A 412 -4.01 1.70 21.22
CA ILE A 412 -2.72 1.52 20.56
C ILE A 412 -2.81 1.97 19.10
N ALA A 413 -3.77 1.42 18.34
CA ALA A 413 -3.97 1.79 16.95
C ALA A 413 -5.42 1.56 16.51
N TYR A 414 -5.88 2.38 15.57
CA TYR A 414 -7.20 2.24 14.94
C TYR A 414 -7.45 0.84 14.36
N ASP A 415 -6.41 0.21 13.83
CA ASP A 415 -6.47 -1.12 13.22
C ASP A 415 -7.07 -2.16 14.20
N PHE A 416 -6.68 -2.12 15.47
CA PHE A 416 -7.16 -3.10 16.46
C PHE A 416 -8.62 -2.88 16.81
N GLY A 417 -9.07 -1.63 16.90
CA GLY A 417 -10.50 -1.31 17.05
C GLY A 417 -11.33 -1.74 15.84
N ALA A 418 -10.80 -1.56 14.64
CA ALA A 418 -11.41 -2.03 13.41
C ALA A 418 -11.49 -3.56 13.35
N MET A 419 -10.42 -4.27 13.75
CA MET A 419 -10.43 -5.74 13.88
C MET A 419 -11.52 -6.20 14.82
N ARG A 420 -11.60 -5.61 16.01
CA ARG A 420 -12.60 -5.97 17.02
C ARG A 420 -14.03 -5.74 16.53
N SER A 421 -14.30 -4.59 15.90
CA SER A 421 -15.63 -4.26 15.37
C SER A 421 -16.06 -5.18 14.22
N ARG A 422 -15.12 -5.68 13.43
CA ARG A 422 -15.34 -6.60 12.30
C ARG A 422 -15.21 -8.08 12.70
N ARG A 423 -14.98 -8.38 13.98
CA ARG A 423 -14.74 -9.74 14.51
C ARG A 423 -13.59 -10.44 13.79
N MET A 424 -12.51 -9.71 13.58
CA MET A 424 -11.27 -10.25 13.01
C MET A 424 -10.33 -10.65 14.14
N VAL A 425 -9.50 -11.67 13.90
CA VAL A 425 -8.55 -12.23 14.86
C VAL A 425 -7.18 -12.37 14.22
N ILE A 426 -6.17 -12.65 15.02
CA ILE A 426 -4.89 -13.16 14.52
C ILE A 426 -4.78 -14.65 14.84
N THR A 427 -4.08 -15.37 13.98
CA THR A 427 -3.64 -16.75 14.24
C THR A 427 -2.26 -16.72 14.90
N THR A 428 -2.09 -17.49 15.96
CA THR A 428 -0.83 -17.60 16.69
C THR A 428 -0.49 -19.09 16.84
N PRO A 429 0.16 -19.70 15.81
CA PRO A 429 0.48 -21.12 15.83
C PRO A 429 1.60 -21.43 16.83
N SER A 430 1.42 -22.48 17.61
CA SER A 430 2.38 -22.92 18.64
C SER A 430 2.79 -21.81 19.61
N THR A 431 1.87 -20.96 20.06
CA THR A 431 2.16 -19.81 20.93
C THR A 431 2.30 -20.21 22.40
N ALA A 432 3.06 -19.44 23.18
CA ALA A 432 2.99 -19.42 24.64
C ALA A 432 2.10 -18.28 25.13
N GLY A 433 1.58 -18.41 26.34
CA GLY A 433 0.99 -17.28 27.06
C GLY A 433 2.09 -16.34 27.59
N LEU A 434 1.75 -15.09 27.82
CA LEU A 434 2.62 -14.08 28.42
C LEU A 434 2.15 -13.77 29.83
N GLU A 435 3.04 -13.91 30.82
CA GLU A 435 2.78 -13.60 32.23
C GLU A 435 3.70 -12.50 32.73
N GLN A 436 3.14 -11.56 33.46
CA GLN A 436 3.92 -10.54 34.14
C GLN A 436 4.51 -11.11 35.44
N ILE A 437 5.83 -11.13 35.55
CA ILE A 437 6.56 -11.65 36.72
C ILE A 437 7.09 -10.53 37.63
N ALA A 438 7.25 -9.32 37.10
CA ALA A 438 7.70 -8.18 37.86
C ALA A 438 7.18 -6.86 37.27
N ASP A 439 6.99 -5.86 38.13
CA ASP A 439 6.75 -4.49 37.68
C ASP A 439 8.10 -3.82 37.37
N LYS A 440 8.32 -3.43 36.12
CA LYS A 440 9.51 -2.72 35.62
C LYS A 440 9.21 -1.25 35.29
N GLY A 441 8.09 -0.72 35.76
CA GLY A 441 7.70 0.69 35.55
C GLY A 441 7.16 0.99 34.16
N TYR A 442 6.66 -0.02 33.46
CA TYR A 442 5.98 0.14 32.18
C TYR A 442 4.47 0.28 32.37
N THR A 443 3.86 1.13 31.57
CA THR A 443 2.41 1.06 31.33
C THR A 443 2.14 -0.16 30.45
N VAL A 444 1.25 -1.04 30.90
CA VAL A 444 0.95 -2.32 30.24
C VAL A 444 -0.40 -2.24 29.54
N THR A 445 -0.45 -2.68 28.27
CA THR A 445 -1.69 -2.87 27.53
C THR A 445 -1.70 -4.30 26.97
N ASN A 446 -2.65 -5.11 27.46
CA ASN A 446 -2.87 -6.45 26.90
C ASN A 446 -3.55 -6.31 25.53
N MET A 447 -2.82 -6.55 24.44
CA MET A 447 -3.33 -6.29 23.09
C MET A 447 -4.22 -7.42 22.57
N PHE A 448 -3.74 -8.65 22.71
CA PHE A 448 -4.47 -9.83 22.24
C PHE A 448 -4.51 -10.91 23.32
N LYS A 449 -5.61 -11.62 23.35
CA LYS A 449 -5.84 -12.72 24.29
C LYS A 449 -6.54 -13.90 23.60
N THR A 450 -6.38 -15.07 24.19
CA THR A 450 -7.06 -16.30 23.75
C THR A 450 -8.56 -16.21 23.97
N ASP A 451 -9.28 -17.23 23.50
CA ASP A 451 -10.68 -17.44 23.84
C ASP A 451 -10.86 -17.61 25.37
N THR A 452 -12.08 -17.42 25.82
CA THR A 452 -12.44 -17.46 27.25
C THR A 452 -12.54 -18.87 27.80
N ILE A 453 -12.69 -19.87 26.94
CA ILE A 453 -12.95 -21.29 27.33
C ILE A 453 -12.15 -22.21 26.40
N GLY A 454 -11.65 -23.29 27.00
CA GLY A 454 -11.06 -24.43 26.29
C GLY A 454 -9.63 -24.21 25.82
N VAL A 455 -8.93 -23.21 26.35
CA VAL A 455 -7.49 -22.98 26.08
C VAL A 455 -6.68 -23.28 27.32
N TRP A 456 -5.66 -24.11 27.19
CA TRP A 456 -4.72 -24.41 28.27
C TRP A 456 -3.29 -24.51 27.74
N ASN A 457 -2.33 -24.53 28.65
CA ASN A 457 -0.90 -24.76 28.35
C ASN A 457 -0.63 -26.27 28.36
N GLU A 458 -0.42 -26.86 27.20
CA GLU A 458 -0.10 -28.28 27.02
C GLU A 458 1.36 -28.55 27.41
N LEU A 459 1.56 -29.55 28.31
CA LEU A 459 2.87 -29.90 28.86
C LEU A 459 3.32 -31.33 28.53
N GLU A 460 2.40 -32.18 28.06
CA GLU A 460 2.67 -33.60 27.83
C GLU A 460 3.14 -33.89 26.42
N THR A 461 2.58 -33.23 25.42
CA THR A 461 2.96 -33.47 24.03
C THR A 461 3.43 -32.20 23.29
N THR A 462 4.26 -32.40 22.30
CA THR A 462 4.66 -31.41 21.28
C THR A 462 4.22 -31.84 19.89
N ASP A 463 3.57 -32.99 19.77
CA ASP A 463 3.00 -33.51 18.53
C ASP A 463 1.49 -33.24 18.51
N PHE A 464 1.07 -32.22 17.76
CA PHE A 464 -0.33 -31.80 17.64
C PHE A 464 -1.01 -32.35 16.37
N ILE A 465 -0.35 -33.27 15.66
CA ILE A 465 -0.86 -33.94 14.47
C ILE A 465 -1.41 -35.32 14.85
N ASP A 466 -0.60 -36.11 15.49
CA ASP A 466 -0.90 -37.53 15.79
C ASP A 466 -1.45 -37.71 17.22
N ASP A 467 -1.03 -36.86 18.16
CA ASP A 467 -1.45 -36.94 19.54
C ASP A 467 -2.79 -36.21 19.81
N THR A 468 -3.61 -36.79 20.66
CA THR A 468 -4.84 -36.13 21.12
C THR A 468 -4.58 -35.40 22.44
N VAL A 469 -4.56 -34.05 22.36
CA VAL A 469 -4.39 -33.21 23.55
C VAL A 469 -5.57 -33.32 24.52
N ARG A 470 -5.26 -33.40 25.82
CA ARG A 470 -6.26 -33.46 26.91
C ARG A 470 -5.75 -32.70 28.11
N LEU A 471 -6.55 -31.80 28.63
CA LEU A 471 -6.21 -31.04 29.83
C LEU A 471 -5.91 -32.01 31.01
N ASN A 472 -4.73 -31.87 31.59
CA ASN A 472 -4.25 -32.64 32.73
C ASN A 472 -3.78 -31.69 33.88
N PRO A 473 -4.69 -31.25 34.77
CA PRO A 473 -4.34 -30.35 35.86
C PRO A 473 -3.31 -30.93 36.84
N ALA A 474 -3.13 -32.25 36.86
CA ALA A 474 -2.22 -32.91 37.81
C ALA A 474 -0.72 -32.57 37.53
N ILE A 475 -0.41 -32.16 36.31
CA ILE A 475 0.96 -31.80 35.88
C ILE A 475 1.18 -30.28 35.78
N GLY A 476 0.17 -29.48 36.12
CA GLY A 476 0.27 -28.02 36.06
C GLY A 476 -0.36 -27.37 34.84
N GLU A 477 -1.13 -28.13 34.06
CA GLU A 477 -1.92 -27.55 32.99
C GLU A 477 -3.12 -26.78 33.54
N VAL A 478 -3.31 -25.56 33.01
CA VAL A 478 -4.38 -24.67 33.50
C VAL A 478 -5.18 -24.12 32.32
N GLU A 479 -6.49 -24.37 32.37
CA GLU A 479 -7.45 -23.72 31.48
C GLU A 479 -7.73 -22.29 31.97
N LYS A 480 -7.33 -21.29 31.21
CA LYS A 480 -7.57 -19.87 31.50
C LYS A 480 -7.49 -19.02 30.23
N ILE A 481 -7.79 -17.74 30.36
CA ILE A 481 -7.50 -16.75 29.31
C ILE A 481 -6.03 -16.41 29.41
N TYR A 482 -5.31 -16.53 28.28
CA TYR A 482 -3.91 -16.16 28.17
C TYR A 482 -3.76 -14.91 27.33
N ASN A 483 -2.85 -13.99 27.74
CA ASN A 483 -2.40 -12.93 26.86
C ASN A 483 -1.38 -13.50 25.87
N THR A 484 -1.54 -13.20 24.58
CA THR A 484 -0.64 -13.65 23.52
C THR A 484 0.19 -12.53 22.95
N VAL A 485 -0.30 -11.28 23.06
CA VAL A 485 0.43 -10.06 22.66
C VAL A 485 0.21 -8.98 23.71
N VAL A 486 1.30 -8.35 24.14
CA VAL A 486 1.31 -7.27 25.14
C VAL A 486 2.12 -6.09 24.63
N ALA A 487 1.61 -4.88 24.79
CA ALA A 487 2.33 -3.64 24.57
C ALA A 487 2.76 -3.02 25.90
N LEU A 488 3.98 -2.52 25.93
CA LEU A 488 4.59 -1.85 27.08
C LEU A 488 5.06 -0.46 26.66
N SER A 489 4.81 0.57 27.47
CA SER A 489 5.38 1.89 27.23
C SER A 489 5.90 2.52 28.49
N ARG A 490 6.95 3.33 28.37
CA ARG A 490 7.48 4.19 29.44
C ARG A 490 8.16 5.43 28.87
N LYS A 491 8.25 6.47 29.66
CA LYS A 491 9.03 7.66 29.31
C LYS A 491 10.51 7.43 29.56
N VAL A 492 11.35 7.74 28.57
CA VAL A 492 12.81 7.75 28.65
C VAL A 492 13.31 9.11 28.15
N GLY A 493 13.66 10.01 29.05
CA GLY A 493 13.93 11.41 28.68
C GLY A 493 12.71 12.09 28.07
N ASN A 494 12.85 12.61 26.86
CA ASN A 494 11.77 13.26 26.10
C ASN A 494 11.03 12.32 25.14
N LYS A 495 11.42 11.03 25.10
CA LYS A 495 10.82 10.04 24.22
C LYS A 495 9.91 9.08 24.99
N GLU A 496 8.95 8.49 24.31
CA GLU A 496 8.21 7.35 24.82
C GLU A 496 8.79 6.07 24.20
N GLN A 497 9.39 5.21 25.04
CA GLN A 497 9.82 3.88 24.65
C GLN A 497 8.60 2.97 24.52
N LYS A 498 8.51 2.23 23.43
CA LYS A 498 7.39 1.36 23.08
C LYS A 498 7.91 -0.04 22.76
N ILE A 499 7.33 -1.04 23.40
CA ILE A 499 7.77 -2.43 23.26
C ILE A 499 6.56 -3.30 23.05
N ILE A 500 6.64 -4.22 22.11
CA ILE A 500 5.63 -5.25 21.89
C ILE A 500 6.26 -6.61 22.13
N LEU A 501 5.59 -7.40 22.95
CA LEU A 501 5.95 -8.77 23.24
C LEU A 501 4.90 -9.70 22.67
N THR A 502 5.31 -10.76 21.98
CA THR A 502 4.41 -11.85 21.54
C THR A 502 4.94 -13.18 21.99
N GLY A 503 4.04 -14.11 22.33
CA GLY A 503 4.38 -15.49 22.67
C GLY A 503 4.67 -16.40 21.47
N ASP A 504 4.61 -15.84 20.26
CA ASP A 504 4.72 -16.58 19.00
C ASP A 504 5.48 -15.75 17.95
N ALA A 505 6.43 -16.39 17.29
CA ALA A 505 7.18 -15.78 16.18
C ALA A 505 6.61 -16.17 14.80
N ASP A 506 5.75 -17.18 14.73
CA ASP A 506 5.13 -17.60 13.46
C ASP A 506 3.98 -16.67 13.03
N CYS A 507 3.34 -15.95 13.96
CA CYS A 507 2.14 -15.14 13.69
C CYS A 507 2.30 -14.07 12.58
N ILE A 508 3.54 -13.65 12.30
CA ILE A 508 3.85 -12.68 11.23
C ILE A 508 4.81 -13.26 10.17
N SER A 509 4.95 -14.58 10.13
CA SER A 509 5.81 -15.25 9.15
C SER A 509 5.22 -15.29 7.74
N ASN A 510 6.07 -15.53 6.74
CA ASN A 510 5.66 -15.65 5.34
C ASN A 510 4.54 -16.69 5.14
N GLY A 511 4.65 -17.84 5.80
CA GLY A 511 3.66 -18.93 5.70
C GLY A 511 2.33 -18.58 6.34
N GLU A 512 2.34 -17.81 7.45
CA GLU A 512 1.14 -17.49 8.19
C GLU A 512 0.24 -16.49 7.45
N PHE A 513 0.80 -15.57 6.66
CA PHE A 513 0.00 -14.67 5.81
C PHE A 513 -0.84 -15.42 4.76
N GLY A 514 -0.41 -16.60 4.34
CA GLY A 514 -1.14 -17.46 3.42
C GLY A 514 -2.24 -18.32 4.08
N ARG A 515 -2.25 -18.40 5.42
CA ARG A 515 -3.17 -19.27 6.16
C ARG A 515 -4.60 -18.78 6.06
N ARG A 516 -5.49 -19.67 5.66
CA ARG A 516 -6.94 -19.44 5.64
C ARG A 516 -7.61 -20.35 6.65
N VAL A 517 -8.38 -19.77 7.55
CA VAL A 517 -9.18 -20.49 8.54
C VAL A 517 -10.64 -20.45 8.11
N PRO A 518 -11.28 -21.60 7.84
CA PRO A 518 -12.69 -21.65 7.43
C PRO A 518 -13.60 -20.98 8.46
N GLY A 519 -14.44 -20.06 8.00
CA GLY A 519 -15.41 -19.35 8.86
C GLY A 519 -14.81 -18.25 9.76
N VAL A 520 -13.51 -18.05 9.76
CA VAL A 520 -12.81 -17.03 10.57
C VAL A 520 -12.15 -15.99 9.69
N ARG A 521 -12.26 -14.72 10.07
CA ARG A 521 -11.55 -13.61 9.41
C ARG A 521 -10.24 -13.35 10.11
N THR A 522 -9.14 -13.81 9.52
CA THR A 522 -7.78 -13.56 10.03
C THR A 522 -7.21 -12.26 9.48
N ALA A 523 -6.44 -11.54 10.27
CA ALA A 523 -5.84 -10.26 9.91
C ALA A 523 -4.48 -10.06 10.59
N ASN A 524 -3.58 -11.04 10.44
CA ASN A 524 -2.23 -10.96 11.02
C ASN A 524 -1.43 -9.75 10.52
N PHE A 525 -1.69 -9.30 9.28
CA PHE A 525 -1.08 -8.05 8.79
C PHE A 525 -1.49 -6.81 9.60
N SER A 526 -2.68 -6.79 10.22
CA SER A 526 -3.10 -5.67 11.08
C SER A 526 -2.30 -5.59 12.37
N LEU A 527 -1.80 -6.72 12.87
CA LEU A 527 -0.85 -6.73 13.98
C LEU A 527 0.42 -5.96 13.61
N ILE A 528 0.94 -6.17 12.40
CA ILE A 528 2.13 -5.47 11.91
C ILE A 528 1.85 -3.99 11.72
N THR A 529 0.85 -3.64 10.90
CA THR A 529 0.57 -2.24 10.57
C THR A 529 0.24 -1.41 11.81
N GLY A 530 -0.62 -1.92 12.70
CA GLY A 530 -0.98 -1.21 13.93
C GLY A 530 0.19 -1.10 14.92
N SER A 531 1.01 -2.16 15.05
CA SER A 531 2.16 -2.17 15.96
C SER A 531 3.26 -1.20 15.50
N PHE A 532 3.63 -1.24 14.23
CA PHE A 532 4.67 -0.35 13.71
C PHE A 532 4.20 1.11 13.63
N PHE A 533 2.91 1.35 13.34
CA PHE A 533 2.31 2.69 13.44
C PHE A 533 2.48 3.26 14.85
N TRP A 534 2.10 2.51 15.87
CA TRP A 534 2.26 2.95 17.25
C TRP A 534 3.73 3.17 17.63
N MET A 535 4.63 2.23 17.27
CA MET A 535 6.06 2.34 17.58
C MET A 535 6.77 3.48 16.82
N SER A 536 6.19 3.99 15.75
CA SER A 536 6.69 5.13 14.98
C SER A 536 6.04 6.47 15.38
N ASP A 537 5.47 6.57 16.57
CA ASP A 537 4.79 7.77 17.09
C ASP A 537 3.60 8.21 16.20
N ASN A 538 2.93 7.26 15.58
CA ASN A 538 1.83 7.44 14.63
C ASN A 538 2.25 8.19 13.34
N GLU A 539 3.52 8.12 12.98
CA GLU A 539 4.04 8.77 11.78
C GLU A 539 3.86 7.92 10.52
N VAL A 540 4.03 6.62 10.63
CA VAL A 540 3.91 5.66 9.51
C VAL A 540 3.24 4.36 9.99
N PRO A 541 2.42 3.70 9.13
CA PRO A 541 1.88 4.18 7.84
C PRO A 541 0.90 5.34 8.00
N ILE A 542 0.66 6.04 6.90
CA ILE A 542 -0.16 7.26 6.82
C ILE A 542 -1.66 6.94 6.83
#